data_9ec43bf2664d88dbfb1089d1b1427ae2
#
_entry.id   9ec43bf2664d88dbfb1089d1b1427ae2
#
_cell.length_a   1.000
_cell.length_b   1.000
_cell.length_c   1.000
_cell.angle_alpha   90.00
_cell.angle_beta   90.00
_cell.angle_gamma   90.00
#
_symmetry.space_group_name_H-M   'P 1'
#
loop_
_entity.id
_entity.type
_entity.pdbx_description
1 polymer ?
#
loop_
_entity_poly.entity_id
_entity_poly.type
_entity_poly.pdbx_seq_one_letter_code
_entity_poly.pdbx_strand_id
1 'polypeptide(L)'
;MADVLFDRALELVMDAGQTLLENGGEVFRAQQTMEIMAASLGVRDFHVYVLTNGIFASAHLPGRDAVSLVRHVPTVSVHLGRVEAVNELSRELAAGRLGVVEAEARLNTARTLPRSTPQLEILACVVGSAGFAYLFGGTLADMPVAAVAGLLEALVCQQFARHGINRIFTDIVAAFCGTIWAIAVQAVVPAVNANAAIIGALMVLTPGVALTMGVRDILNGDYLSGSIRLLDALLIAGSIAGGVVLGWIMARGLGVA
;
A
#
# COMPACT_ATOMS: atom_id res chain seq x y z
N MET A 1 -4.60 20.37 -34.36
CA MET A 1 -3.37 20.39 -33.56
C MET A 1 -3.68 20.68 -32.07
N ALA A 2 -4.50 21.71 -31.77
CA ALA A 2 -4.95 22.01 -30.41
C ALA A 2 -5.73 20.84 -29.77
N ASP A 3 -6.62 20.19 -30.53
CA ASP A 3 -7.42 19.06 -30.06
C ASP A 3 -6.57 17.86 -29.62
N VAL A 4 -5.56 17.52 -30.42
CA VAL A 4 -4.65 16.40 -30.09
C VAL A 4 -3.82 16.71 -28.85
N LEU A 5 -3.42 17.98 -28.66
CA LEU A 5 -2.67 18.37 -27.47
C LEU A 5 -3.55 18.35 -26.20
N PHE A 6 -4.81 18.74 -26.34
CA PHE A 6 -5.79 18.66 -25.24
C PHE A 6 -6.06 17.22 -24.82
N ASP A 7 -6.33 16.31 -25.78
CA ASP A 7 -6.60 14.92 -25.49
C ASP A 7 -5.37 14.27 -24.80
N ARG A 8 -4.14 14.57 -25.26
CA ARG A 8 -2.90 14.11 -24.62
C ARG A 8 -2.71 14.67 -23.21
N ALA A 9 -2.99 15.97 -23.02
CA ALA A 9 -2.91 16.58 -21.71
C ALA A 9 -3.88 15.94 -20.72
N LEU A 10 -5.11 15.68 -21.15
CA LEU A 10 -6.13 15.02 -20.33
C LEU A 10 -5.75 13.58 -19.97
N GLU A 11 -5.26 12.81 -20.95
CA GLU A 11 -4.77 11.45 -20.70
C GLU A 11 -3.57 11.44 -19.73
N LEU A 12 -2.62 12.38 -19.88
CA LEU A 12 -1.50 12.53 -18.96
C LEU A 12 -1.95 12.79 -17.52
N VAL A 13 -2.94 13.66 -17.32
CA VAL A 13 -3.53 13.95 -16.00
C VAL A 13 -4.18 12.70 -15.40
N MET A 14 -4.97 11.98 -16.21
CA MET A 14 -5.62 10.73 -15.79
C MET A 14 -4.59 9.65 -15.42
N ASP A 15 -3.56 9.50 -16.22
CA ASP A 15 -2.48 8.55 -15.99
C ASP A 15 -1.66 8.88 -14.73
N ALA A 16 -1.44 10.15 -14.45
CA ALA A 16 -0.78 10.59 -13.23
C ALA A 16 -1.62 10.28 -12.00
N GLY A 17 -2.92 10.58 -12.01
CA GLY A 17 -3.86 10.25 -10.95
C GLY A 17 -3.94 8.75 -10.70
N GLN A 18 -4.05 7.95 -11.76
CA GLN A 18 -4.05 6.50 -11.66
C GLN A 18 -2.74 5.99 -11.05
N THR A 19 -1.60 6.52 -11.49
CA THR A 19 -0.28 6.12 -10.98
C THR A 19 -0.15 6.43 -9.47
N LEU A 20 -0.65 7.58 -9.01
CA LEU A 20 -0.67 7.90 -7.58
C LEU A 20 -1.48 6.90 -6.78
N LEU A 21 -2.72 6.61 -7.21
CA LEU A 21 -3.62 5.72 -6.48
C LEU A 21 -3.12 4.27 -6.47
N GLU A 22 -2.66 3.74 -7.60
CA GLU A 22 -2.09 2.39 -7.72
C GLU A 22 -0.89 2.16 -6.81
N ASN A 23 -0.17 3.24 -6.47
CA ASN A 23 1.04 3.18 -5.66
C ASN A 23 0.84 3.70 -4.22
N GLY A 24 -0.40 3.76 -3.75
CA GLY A 24 -0.72 4.07 -2.36
C GLY A 24 -0.83 5.57 -2.06
N GLY A 25 -1.04 6.40 -3.05
CA GLY A 25 -1.35 7.82 -2.86
C GLY A 25 -2.70 8.03 -2.15
N GLU A 26 -2.79 9.12 -1.41
CA GLU A 26 -4.05 9.55 -0.79
C GLU A 26 -5.02 10.06 -1.86
N VAL A 27 -6.31 9.78 -1.70
CA VAL A 27 -7.36 10.19 -2.66
C VAL A 27 -7.37 11.71 -2.85
N PHE A 28 -7.42 12.44 -1.75
CA PHE A 28 -7.39 13.90 -1.77
C PHE A 28 -6.14 14.46 -2.47
N ARG A 29 -4.96 13.87 -2.20
CA ARG A 29 -3.70 14.29 -2.84
C ARG A 29 -3.68 13.98 -4.32
N ALA A 30 -4.19 12.82 -4.73
CA ALA A 30 -4.30 12.45 -6.14
C ALA A 30 -5.21 13.44 -6.89
N GLN A 31 -6.38 13.77 -6.32
CA GLN A 31 -7.29 14.75 -6.87
C GLN A 31 -6.62 16.13 -7.03
N GLN A 32 -6.02 16.65 -5.96
CA GLN A 32 -5.32 17.95 -5.98
C GLN A 32 -4.19 17.97 -7.03
N THR A 33 -3.43 16.89 -7.14
CA THR A 33 -2.35 16.79 -8.13
C THR A 33 -2.89 16.81 -9.55
N MET A 34 -3.99 16.09 -9.83
CA MET A 34 -4.66 16.11 -11.13
C MET A 34 -5.18 17.50 -11.49
N GLU A 35 -5.81 18.22 -10.55
CA GLU A 35 -6.30 19.57 -10.75
C GLU A 35 -5.16 20.55 -11.07
N ILE A 36 -4.03 20.48 -10.34
CA ILE A 36 -2.84 21.29 -10.58
C ILE A 36 -2.25 20.99 -11.97
N MET A 37 -2.12 19.73 -12.34
CA MET A 37 -1.58 19.33 -13.63
C MET A 37 -2.50 19.78 -14.77
N ALA A 38 -3.81 19.59 -14.65
CA ALA A 38 -4.80 20.02 -15.63
C ALA A 38 -4.73 21.54 -15.88
N ALA A 39 -4.72 22.34 -14.80
CA ALA A 39 -4.59 23.78 -14.87
C ALA A 39 -3.27 24.22 -15.55
N SER A 40 -2.15 23.58 -15.20
CA SER A 40 -0.81 23.86 -15.75
C SER A 40 -0.71 23.54 -17.26
N LEU A 41 -1.47 22.56 -17.71
CA LEU A 41 -1.53 22.12 -19.12
C LEU A 41 -2.61 22.84 -19.93
N GLY A 42 -3.32 23.80 -19.31
CA GLY A 42 -4.35 24.58 -19.98
C GLY A 42 -5.66 23.85 -20.23
N VAL A 43 -5.88 22.72 -19.53
CA VAL A 43 -7.17 22.01 -19.55
C VAL A 43 -8.17 22.81 -18.70
N ARG A 44 -9.12 23.44 -19.36
CA ARG A 44 -10.13 24.28 -18.72
C ARG A 44 -11.36 23.45 -18.34
N ASP A 45 -12.12 23.95 -17.35
CA ASP A 45 -13.35 23.32 -16.86
C ASP A 45 -13.11 21.82 -16.53
N PHE A 46 -11.97 21.55 -15.91
CA PHE A 46 -11.60 20.21 -15.47
C PHE A 46 -12.25 19.94 -14.12
N HIS A 47 -13.13 18.93 -14.10
CA HIS A 47 -13.76 18.41 -12.89
C HIS A 47 -13.35 16.97 -12.70
N VAL A 48 -12.92 16.61 -11.50
CA VAL A 48 -12.50 15.25 -11.20
C VAL A 48 -13.05 14.80 -9.87
N TYR A 49 -13.49 13.56 -9.83
CA TYR A 49 -13.89 12.85 -8.63
C TYR A 49 -13.09 11.57 -8.51
N VAL A 50 -12.33 11.45 -7.44
CA VAL A 50 -11.38 10.37 -7.22
C VAL A 50 -11.88 9.47 -6.10
N LEU A 51 -11.85 8.16 -6.35
CA LEU A 51 -12.10 7.09 -5.37
C LEU A 51 -10.88 6.18 -5.28
N THR A 52 -10.82 5.35 -4.26
CA THR A 52 -9.73 4.37 -4.08
C THR A 52 -9.57 3.40 -5.24
N ASN A 53 -10.66 3.09 -5.96
CA ASN A 53 -10.72 2.12 -7.05
C ASN A 53 -11.13 2.70 -8.40
N GLY A 54 -11.26 4.04 -8.51
CA GLY A 54 -11.68 4.66 -9.75
C GLY A 54 -11.51 6.18 -9.78
N ILE A 55 -11.37 6.70 -10.99
CA ILE A 55 -11.28 8.12 -11.27
C ILE A 55 -12.35 8.46 -12.31
N PHE A 56 -13.13 9.49 -12.04
CA PHE A 56 -14.11 10.07 -12.93
C PHE A 56 -13.69 11.51 -13.23
N ALA A 57 -13.47 11.84 -14.48
CA ALA A 57 -13.10 13.20 -14.85
C ALA A 57 -13.92 13.68 -16.02
N SER A 58 -14.18 14.99 -16.05
CA SER A 58 -14.74 15.67 -17.19
C SER A 58 -13.94 16.94 -17.48
N ALA A 59 -13.81 17.28 -18.75
CA ALA A 59 -13.14 18.49 -19.18
C ALA A 59 -13.84 19.05 -20.42
N HIS A 60 -13.76 20.36 -20.61
CA HIS A 60 -14.36 21.04 -21.73
C HIS A 60 -13.30 21.77 -22.56
N LEU A 61 -13.36 21.59 -23.87
CA LEU A 61 -12.59 22.37 -24.83
C LEU A 61 -13.56 23.28 -25.60
N PRO A 62 -13.32 24.60 -25.67
CA PRO A 62 -14.18 25.49 -26.45
C PRO A 62 -14.38 25.04 -27.89
N GLY A 63 -15.64 24.84 -28.28
CA GLY A 63 -15.99 24.33 -29.62
C GLY A 63 -16.12 22.82 -29.78
N ARG A 64 -15.98 22.05 -28.69
CA ARG A 64 -16.26 20.61 -28.64
C ARG A 64 -17.23 20.27 -27.51
N ASP A 65 -17.88 19.11 -27.61
CA ASP A 65 -18.65 18.56 -26.48
C ASP A 65 -17.72 18.22 -25.31
N ALA A 66 -18.27 18.25 -24.09
CA ALA A 66 -17.53 17.86 -22.90
C ALA A 66 -17.05 16.42 -22.99
N VAL A 67 -15.78 16.20 -22.72
CA VAL A 67 -15.17 14.86 -22.68
C VAL A 67 -15.27 14.33 -21.26
N SER A 68 -15.79 13.12 -21.11
CA SER A 68 -15.82 12.43 -19.82
C SER A 68 -14.99 11.16 -19.89
N LEU A 69 -14.11 10.98 -18.91
CA LEU A 69 -13.22 9.82 -18.79
C LEU A 69 -13.47 9.10 -17.47
N VAL A 70 -13.44 7.78 -17.54
CA VAL A 70 -13.49 6.89 -16.38
C VAL A 70 -12.28 5.97 -16.42
N ARG A 71 -11.55 5.90 -15.30
CA ARG A 71 -10.42 4.99 -15.13
C ARG A 71 -10.68 4.07 -13.95
N HIS A 72 -10.56 2.78 -14.17
CA HIS A 72 -10.49 1.80 -13.09
C HIS A 72 -9.08 1.78 -12.50
N VAL A 73 -8.99 1.84 -11.18
CA VAL A 73 -7.73 1.69 -10.43
C VAL A 73 -7.67 0.28 -9.86
N PRO A 74 -6.78 -0.57 -10.37
CA PRO A 74 -6.63 -1.94 -9.87
C PRO A 74 -6.03 -1.96 -8.45
N THR A 75 -5.79 -3.16 -7.95
CA THR A 75 -5.27 -3.40 -6.60
C THR A 75 -4.04 -2.55 -6.27
N VAL A 76 -4.10 -1.84 -5.16
CA VAL A 76 -3.08 -0.92 -4.68
C VAL A 76 -1.88 -1.66 -4.08
N SER A 77 -0.68 -1.27 -4.45
CA SER A 77 0.55 -1.65 -3.76
C SER A 77 1.38 -0.40 -3.46
N VAL A 78 1.87 -0.25 -2.23
CA VAL A 78 2.62 0.95 -1.85
C VAL A 78 3.98 0.99 -2.56
N HIS A 79 4.21 2.08 -3.31
CA HIS A 79 5.50 2.37 -3.94
C HIS A 79 5.81 3.87 -3.84
N LEU A 80 6.40 4.29 -2.73
CA LEU A 80 6.62 5.71 -2.41
C LEU A 80 7.45 6.45 -3.46
N GLY A 81 8.45 5.80 -4.06
CA GLY A 81 9.27 6.41 -5.11
C GLY A 81 8.47 6.81 -6.36
N ARG A 82 7.44 6.02 -6.74
CA ARG A 82 6.56 6.39 -7.85
C ARG A 82 5.65 7.56 -7.48
N VAL A 83 5.13 7.56 -6.25
CA VAL A 83 4.32 8.68 -5.73
C VAL A 83 5.14 9.96 -5.70
N GLU A 84 6.38 9.90 -5.23
CA GLU A 84 7.30 11.04 -5.19
C GLU A 84 7.59 11.57 -6.60
N ALA A 85 7.90 10.69 -7.56
CA ALA A 85 8.20 11.08 -8.93
C ALA A 85 7.01 11.78 -9.61
N VAL A 86 5.77 11.33 -9.38
CA VAL A 86 4.57 11.99 -9.92
C VAL A 86 4.33 13.35 -9.24
N ASN A 87 4.55 13.45 -7.93
CA ASN A 87 4.43 14.71 -7.22
C ASN A 87 5.49 15.73 -7.68
N GLU A 88 6.72 15.29 -7.99
CA GLU A 88 7.76 16.14 -8.54
C GLU A 88 7.39 16.62 -9.95
N LEU A 89 6.90 15.70 -10.80
CA LEU A 89 6.39 16.02 -12.12
C LEU A 89 5.30 17.10 -12.07
N SER A 90 4.35 16.97 -11.17
CA SER A 90 3.28 17.96 -10.97
C SER A 90 3.83 19.34 -10.60
N ARG A 91 4.82 19.40 -9.69
CA ARG A 91 5.47 20.65 -9.30
C ARG A 91 6.24 21.31 -10.46
N GLU A 92 6.90 20.51 -11.29
CA GLU A 92 7.64 21.01 -12.45
C GLU A 92 6.70 21.55 -13.54
N LEU A 93 5.56 20.87 -13.76
CA LEU A 93 4.50 21.36 -14.64
C LEU A 93 3.90 22.69 -14.13
N ALA A 94 3.60 22.76 -12.83
CA ALA A 94 3.07 23.98 -12.21
C ALA A 94 4.06 25.16 -12.29
N ALA A 95 5.36 24.87 -12.30
CA ALA A 95 6.40 25.89 -12.51
C ALA A 95 6.62 26.27 -13.99
N GLY A 96 5.87 25.68 -14.93
CA GLY A 96 6.01 25.92 -16.37
C GLY A 96 7.32 25.43 -16.98
N ARG A 97 8.01 24.47 -16.32
CA ARG A 97 9.29 23.95 -16.76
C ARG A 97 9.20 22.83 -17.78
N LEU A 98 8.04 22.21 -17.91
CA LEU A 98 7.82 21.03 -18.75
C LEU A 98 6.64 21.24 -19.70
N GLY A 99 6.79 20.73 -20.93
CA GLY A 99 5.68 20.58 -21.88
C GLY A 99 5.03 19.19 -21.76
N VAL A 100 3.85 19.02 -22.39
CA VAL A 100 3.08 17.76 -22.37
C VAL A 100 3.95 16.55 -22.76
N VAL A 101 4.71 16.63 -23.82
CA VAL A 101 5.53 15.50 -24.35
C VAL A 101 6.61 15.05 -23.37
N GLU A 102 7.28 16.02 -22.76
CA GLU A 102 8.32 15.73 -21.75
C GLU A 102 7.71 15.18 -20.46
N ALA A 103 6.57 15.72 -20.06
CA ALA A 103 5.83 15.24 -18.90
C ALA A 103 5.34 13.80 -19.07
N GLU A 104 4.85 13.41 -20.26
CA GLU A 104 4.51 12.03 -20.58
C GLU A 104 5.73 11.10 -20.47
N ALA A 105 6.87 11.50 -21.00
CA ALA A 105 8.10 10.70 -20.92
C ALA A 105 8.54 10.49 -19.47
N ARG A 106 8.46 11.53 -18.63
CA ARG A 106 8.77 11.43 -17.20
C ARG A 106 7.77 10.58 -16.43
N LEU A 107 6.48 10.70 -16.73
CA LEU A 107 5.47 9.85 -16.12
C LEU A 107 5.69 8.39 -16.45
N ASN A 108 6.01 8.08 -17.71
CA ASN A 108 6.34 6.72 -18.12
C ASN A 108 7.59 6.18 -17.39
N THR A 109 8.60 7.02 -17.20
CA THR A 109 9.78 6.66 -16.39
C THR A 109 9.38 6.38 -14.92
N ALA A 110 8.55 7.23 -14.33
CA ALA A 110 8.05 7.04 -12.97
C ALA A 110 7.27 5.72 -12.82
N ARG A 111 6.43 5.37 -13.80
CA ARG A 111 5.66 4.11 -13.82
C ARG A 111 6.53 2.86 -13.91
N THR A 112 7.72 2.98 -14.52
CA THR A 112 8.66 1.86 -14.70
C THR A 112 9.71 1.76 -13.58
N LEU A 113 9.68 2.64 -12.58
CA LEU A 113 10.56 2.53 -11.42
C LEU A 113 10.48 1.14 -10.80
N PRO A 114 11.63 0.47 -10.59
CA PRO A 114 11.65 -0.90 -10.09
C PRO A 114 11.14 -0.97 -8.65
N ARG A 115 10.47 -2.06 -8.34
CA ARG A 115 10.12 -2.41 -6.94
C ARG A 115 11.35 -2.91 -6.21
N SER A 116 11.28 -2.91 -4.89
CA SER A 116 12.28 -3.55 -4.04
C SER A 116 12.51 -4.99 -4.44
N THR A 117 13.73 -5.46 -4.33
CA THR A 117 14.03 -6.87 -4.59
C THR A 117 13.38 -7.73 -3.51
N PRO A 118 12.89 -8.93 -3.86
CA PRO A 118 12.29 -9.85 -2.87
C PRO A 118 13.21 -10.16 -1.67
N GLN A 119 14.51 -10.17 -1.90
CA GLN A 119 15.51 -10.38 -0.84
C GLN A 119 15.57 -9.21 0.15
N LEU A 120 15.47 -7.97 -0.35
CA LEU A 120 15.45 -6.78 0.51
C LEU A 120 14.14 -6.71 1.31
N GLU A 121 13.02 -7.11 0.73
CA GLU A 121 11.74 -7.21 1.44
C GLU A 121 11.81 -8.23 2.58
N ILE A 122 12.37 -9.42 2.34
CA ILE A 122 12.59 -10.43 3.39
C ILE A 122 13.49 -9.88 4.49
N LEU A 123 14.61 -9.26 4.12
CA LEU A 123 15.55 -8.67 5.09
C LEU A 123 14.86 -7.59 5.95
N ALA A 124 14.06 -6.74 5.33
CA ALA A 124 13.29 -5.71 6.03
C ALA A 124 12.28 -6.33 7.01
N CYS A 125 11.60 -7.42 6.61
CA CYS A 125 10.70 -8.16 7.51
C CYS A 125 11.46 -8.75 8.70
N VAL A 126 12.59 -9.40 8.48
CA VAL A 126 13.43 -10.01 9.53
C VAL A 126 13.90 -8.96 10.54
N VAL A 127 14.51 -7.88 10.05
CA VAL A 127 15.03 -6.80 10.90
C VAL A 127 13.90 -6.03 11.58
N GLY A 128 12.81 -5.77 10.84
CA GLY A 128 11.63 -5.08 11.37
C GLY A 128 10.98 -5.87 12.51
N SER A 129 10.75 -7.18 12.32
CA SER A 129 10.17 -8.05 13.34
C SER A 129 11.01 -8.09 14.62
N ALA A 130 12.33 -8.21 14.50
CA ALA A 130 13.24 -8.16 15.63
C ALA A 130 13.16 -6.80 16.38
N GLY A 131 13.19 -5.70 15.62
CA GLY A 131 13.09 -4.36 16.18
C GLY A 131 11.76 -4.09 16.88
N PHE A 132 10.65 -4.51 16.29
CA PHE A 132 9.33 -4.37 16.89
C PHE A 132 9.16 -5.23 18.14
N ALA A 133 9.70 -6.46 18.17
CA ALA A 133 9.67 -7.28 19.38
C ALA A 133 10.32 -6.54 20.57
N TYR A 134 11.46 -5.93 20.36
CA TYR A 134 12.14 -5.13 21.38
C TYR A 134 11.34 -3.87 21.75
N LEU A 135 10.82 -3.15 20.76
CA LEU A 135 10.04 -1.92 20.95
C LEU A 135 8.76 -2.16 21.77
N PHE A 136 8.12 -3.31 21.62
CA PHE A 136 6.92 -3.70 22.36
C PHE A 136 7.19 -4.43 23.68
N GLY A 137 8.37 -4.25 24.25
CA GLY A 137 8.72 -4.69 25.60
C GLY A 137 9.32 -6.08 25.67
N GLY A 138 9.72 -6.66 24.56
CA GLY A 138 10.53 -7.87 24.51
C GLY A 138 11.97 -7.60 24.93
N THR A 139 12.69 -8.69 25.19
CA THR A 139 14.11 -8.70 25.55
C THR A 139 15.00 -8.96 24.33
N LEU A 140 16.31 -8.82 24.50
CA LEU A 140 17.27 -9.19 23.44
C LEU A 140 17.18 -10.68 23.05
N ALA A 141 16.68 -11.54 23.95
CA ALA A 141 16.47 -12.98 23.67
C ALA A 141 15.25 -13.19 22.74
N ASP A 142 14.28 -12.31 22.75
CA ASP A 142 13.06 -12.42 21.95
C ASP A 142 13.28 -11.96 20.51
N MET A 143 14.25 -11.05 20.28
CA MET A 143 14.54 -10.49 18.96
C MET A 143 14.88 -11.55 17.90
N PRO A 144 15.78 -12.52 18.12
CA PRO A 144 16.07 -13.55 17.13
C PRO A 144 14.86 -14.46 16.88
N VAL A 145 14.01 -14.70 17.87
CA VAL A 145 12.79 -15.50 17.70
C VAL A 145 11.80 -14.77 16.81
N ALA A 146 11.58 -13.47 17.04
CA ALA A 146 10.76 -12.62 16.20
C ALA A 146 11.34 -12.49 14.78
N ALA A 147 12.66 -12.39 14.63
CA ALA A 147 13.33 -12.33 13.34
C ALA A 147 13.03 -13.57 12.48
N VAL A 148 13.09 -14.77 13.08
CA VAL A 148 12.76 -16.02 12.38
C VAL A 148 11.27 -16.11 12.10
N ALA A 149 10.40 -15.68 13.02
CA ALA A 149 8.96 -15.61 12.77
C ALA A 149 8.66 -14.68 11.57
N GLY A 150 9.24 -13.48 11.53
CA GLY A 150 9.11 -12.57 10.40
C GLY A 150 9.69 -13.11 9.09
N LEU A 151 10.76 -13.91 9.15
CA LEU A 151 11.27 -14.63 7.98
C LEU A 151 10.23 -15.63 7.45
N LEU A 152 9.62 -16.43 8.32
CA LEU A 152 8.58 -17.39 7.94
C LEU A 152 7.37 -16.71 7.33
N GLU A 153 6.91 -15.61 7.95
CA GLU A 153 5.81 -14.78 7.43
C GLU A 153 6.14 -14.22 6.03
N ALA A 154 7.33 -13.65 5.84
CA ALA A 154 7.77 -13.11 4.56
C ALA A 154 7.84 -14.20 3.47
N LEU A 155 8.34 -15.38 3.79
CA LEU A 155 8.40 -16.52 2.87
C LEU A 155 7.01 -17.01 2.48
N VAL A 156 6.07 -17.11 3.43
CA VAL A 156 4.67 -17.48 3.15
C VAL A 156 4.03 -16.43 2.24
N CYS A 157 4.17 -15.15 2.56
CA CYS A 157 3.62 -14.05 1.76
C CYS A 157 4.17 -14.07 0.32
N GLN A 158 5.49 -14.25 0.16
CA GLN A 158 6.12 -14.28 -1.15
C GLN A 158 5.69 -15.51 -1.97
N GLN A 159 5.63 -16.68 -1.33
CA GLN A 159 5.23 -17.91 -2.01
C GLN A 159 3.76 -17.88 -2.43
N PHE A 160 2.87 -17.39 -1.57
CA PHE A 160 1.45 -17.31 -1.87
C PHE A 160 1.14 -16.23 -2.91
N ALA A 161 1.85 -15.10 -2.89
CA ALA A 161 1.75 -14.07 -3.92
C ALA A 161 2.11 -14.62 -5.32
N ARG A 162 3.14 -15.48 -5.42
CA ARG A 162 3.52 -16.13 -6.69
C ARG A 162 2.42 -17.05 -7.25
N HIS A 163 1.59 -17.62 -6.39
CA HIS A 163 0.49 -18.50 -6.77
C HIS A 163 -0.86 -17.78 -6.89
N GLY A 164 -0.88 -16.46 -6.74
CA GLY A 164 -2.11 -15.66 -6.84
C GLY A 164 -3.11 -15.93 -5.70
N ILE A 165 -2.63 -16.42 -4.54
CA ILE A 165 -3.48 -16.69 -3.38
C ILE A 165 -3.94 -15.38 -2.75
N ASN A 166 -5.21 -15.33 -2.32
CA ASN A 166 -5.80 -14.15 -1.69
C ASN A 166 -5.04 -13.74 -0.44
N ARG A 167 -4.87 -12.41 -0.25
CA ARG A 167 -4.14 -11.80 0.86
C ARG A 167 -4.68 -12.23 2.22
N ILE A 168 -6.01 -12.26 2.42
CA ILE A 168 -6.62 -12.66 3.69
C ILE A 168 -6.17 -14.06 4.12
N PHE A 169 -6.19 -15.02 3.19
CA PHE A 169 -5.73 -16.38 3.47
C PHE A 169 -4.22 -16.43 3.72
N THR A 170 -3.46 -15.65 2.97
CA THR A 170 -2.01 -15.51 3.16
C THR A 170 -1.67 -15.01 4.56
N ASP A 171 -2.35 -13.96 5.02
CA ASP A 171 -2.11 -13.35 6.34
C ASP A 171 -2.48 -14.33 7.48
N ILE A 172 -3.55 -15.13 7.32
CA ILE A 172 -3.91 -16.18 8.29
C ILE A 172 -2.77 -17.21 8.41
N VAL A 173 -2.27 -17.72 7.28
CA VAL A 173 -1.22 -18.76 7.30
C VAL A 173 0.11 -18.20 7.78
N ALA A 174 0.47 -16.98 7.38
CA ALA A 174 1.69 -16.32 7.82
C ALA A 174 1.69 -16.11 9.34
N ALA A 175 0.62 -15.51 9.88
CA ALA A 175 0.45 -15.29 11.32
C ALA A 175 0.42 -16.62 12.11
N PHE A 176 -0.23 -17.65 11.57
CA PHE A 176 -0.23 -18.98 12.15
C PHE A 176 1.19 -19.55 12.26
N CYS A 177 1.97 -19.52 11.18
CA CYS A 177 3.34 -20.05 11.15
C CYS A 177 4.26 -19.30 12.13
N GLY A 178 4.21 -17.95 12.15
CA GLY A 178 4.98 -17.15 13.09
C GLY A 178 4.61 -17.43 14.55
N THR A 179 3.32 -17.60 14.83
CA THR A 179 2.81 -17.92 16.17
C THR A 179 3.29 -19.30 16.66
N ILE A 180 3.11 -20.33 15.85
CA ILE A 180 3.57 -21.69 16.19
C ILE A 180 5.07 -21.72 16.45
N TRP A 181 5.86 -21.04 15.61
CA TRP A 181 7.30 -20.93 15.80
C TRP A 181 7.65 -20.31 17.17
N ALA A 182 7.08 -19.15 17.50
CA ALA A 182 7.39 -18.44 18.73
C ALA A 182 7.02 -19.26 19.99
N ILE A 183 5.86 -19.93 19.98
CA ILE A 183 5.42 -20.81 21.08
C ILE A 183 6.34 -22.03 21.20
N ALA A 184 6.70 -22.66 20.09
CA ALA A 184 7.60 -23.83 20.10
C ALA A 184 8.98 -23.47 20.67
N VAL A 185 9.51 -22.29 20.34
CA VAL A 185 10.78 -21.82 20.92
C VAL A 185 10.65 -21.57 22.42
N GLN A 186 9.58 -20.92 22.87
CA GLN A 186 9.34 -20.67 24.30
C GLN A 186 9.27 -21.97 25.10
N ALA A 187 8.67 -23.04 24.56
CA ALA A 187 8.59 -24.34 25.22
C ALA A 187 9.97 -24.96 25.49
N VAL A 188 10.95 -24.68 24.61
CA VAL A 188 12.34 -25.19 24.75
C VAL A 188 13.22 -24.22 25.53
N VAL A 189 12.98 -22.91 25.36
CA VAL A 189 13.76 -21.83 25.96
C VAL A 189 12.82 -20.94 26.78
N PRO A 190 12.57 -21.27 28.07
CA PRO A 190 11.61 -20.55 28.92
C PRO A 190 11.94 -19.06 29.15
N ALA A 191 13.16 -18.63 28.86
CA ALA A 191 13.58 -17.24 28.94
C ALA A 191 12.98 -16.36 27.82
N VAL A 192 12.43 -16.99 26.77
CA VAL A 192 11.81 -16.29 25.62
C VAL A 192 10.35 -15.97 25.96
N ASN A 193 9.95 -14.75 25.67
CA ASN A 193 8.57 -14.31 25.72
C ASN A 193 7.93 -14.46 24.33
N ALA A 194 7.19 -15.56 24.10
CA ALA A 194 6.51 -15.79 22.82
C ALA A 194 5.57 -14.66 22.44
N ASN A 195 4.87 -14.04 23.40
CA ASN A 195 3.94 -12.93 23.09
C ASN A 195 4.68 -11.74 22.47
N ALA A 196 5.83 -11.35 23.04
CA ALA A 196 6.64 -10.27 22.49
C ALA A 196 7.17 -10.60 21.10
N ALA A 197 7.63 -11.83 20.89
CA ALA A 197 8.10 -12.31 19.60
C ALA A 197 6.97 -12.33 18.54
N ILE A 198 5.77 -12.84 18.90
CA ILE A 198 4.59 -12.86 18.03
C ILE A 198 4.19 -11.43 17.65
N ILE A 199 4.03 -10.53 18.62
CA ILE A 199 3.64 -9.13 18.34
C ILE A 199 4.67 -8.48 17.42
N GLY A 200 5.96 -8.68 17.69
CA GLY A 200 7.04 -8.14 16.85
C GLY A 200 6.97 -8.60 15.40
N ALA A 201 6.75 -9.89 15.18
CA ALA A 201 6.62 -10.48 13.84
C ALA A 201 5.38 -9.93 13.12
N LEU A 202 4.22 -9.99 13.76
CA LEU A 202 2.94 -9.55 13.18
C LEU A 202 2.87 -8.07 12.82
N MET A 203 3.71 -7.21 13.42
CA MET A 203 3.74 -5.78 13.06
C MET A 203 4.06 -5.53 11.60
N VAL A 204 4.82 -6.41 10.97
CA VAL A 204 5.15 -6.32 9.54
C VAL A 204 3.92 -6.59 8.65
N LEU A 205 3.00 -7.45 9.11
CA LEU A 205 1.74 -7.76 8.41
C LEU A 205 0.65 -6.71 8.67
N THR A 206 0.77 -5.95 9.77
CA THR A 206 -0.26 -5.01 10.23
C THR A 206 -0.56 -3.94 9.19
N PRO A 207 -1.84 -3.68 8.87
CA PRO A 207 -2.26 -2.75 7.81
C PRO A 207 -2.23 -1.28 8.28
N GLY A 208 -1.09 -0.83 8.85
CA GLY A 208 -0.96 0.51 9.46
C GLY A 208 -1.18 1.64 8.47
N VAL A 209 -0.63 1.54 7.27
CA VAL A 209 -0.78 2.55 6.21
C VAL A 209 -2.24 2.64 5.76
N ALA A 210 -2.91 1.51 5.54
CA ALA A 210 -4.32 1.48 5.14
C ALA A 210 -5.22 2.09 6.23
N LEU A 211 -4.95 1.77 7.50
CA LEU A 211 -5.69 2.30 8.64
C LEU A 211 -5.54 3.83 8.76
N THR A 212 -4.30 4.32 8.74
CA THR A 212 -4.04 5.77 8.87
C THR A 212 -4.58 6.57 7.69
N MET A 213 -4.45 6.07 6.47
CA MET A 213 -5.02 6.71 5.28
C MET A 213 -6.55 6.68 5.29
N GLY A 214 -7.17 5.56 5.72
CA GLY A 214 -8.62 5.48 5.83
C GLY A 214 -9.21 6.47 6.82
N VAL A 215 -8.57 6.63 8.00
CA VAL A 215 -8.97 7.67 8.97
C VAL A 215 -8.80 9.07 8.39
N ARG A 216 -7.70 9.32 7.68
CA ARG A 216 -7.42 10.62 7.08
C ARG A 216 -8.41 10.97 5.96
N ASP A 217 -8.75 10.00 5.11
CA ASP A 217 -9.75 10.19 4.06
C ASP A 217 -11.11 10.59 4.68
N ILE A 218 -11.54 9.92 5.76
CA ILE A 218 -12.77 10.28 6.50
C ILE A 218 -12.69 11.72 7.06
N LEU A 219 -11.57 12.09 7.67
CA LEU A 219 -11.38 13.44 8.22
C LEU A 219 -11.40 14.53 7.14
N ASN A 220 -11.02 14.20 5.91
CA ASN A 220 -11.08 15.09 4.76
C ASN A 220 -12.46 15.09 4.08
N GLY A 221 -13.44 14.31 4.57
CA GLY A 221 -14.78 14.22 4.01
C GLY A 221 -14.98 13.12 2.96
N ASP A 222 -13.94 12.39 2.60
CA ASP A 222 -13.98 11.28 1.65
C ASP A 222 -14.46 9.99 2.34
N TYR A 223 -15.69 10.00 2.85
CA TYR A 223 -16.25 8.91 3.64
C TYR A 223 -16.26 7.57 2.89
N LEU A 224 -16.51 7.58 1.58
CA LEU A 224 -16.58 6.35 0.79
C LEU A 224 -15.21 5.69 0.69
N SER A 225 -14.19 6.43 0.28
CA SER A 225 -12.81 5.93 0.18
C SER A 225 -12.26 5.52 1.54
N GLY A 226 -12.47 6.35 2.56
CA GLY A 226 -12.02 6.08 3.91
C GLY A 226 -12.68 4.82 4.50
N SER A 227 -13.98 4.64 4.31
CA SER A 227 -14.70 3.44 4.79
C SER A 227 -14.21 2.16 4.12
N ILE A 228 -13.97 2.18 2.81
CA ILE A 228 -13.42 1.03 2.08
C ILE A 228 -12.03 0.65 2.63
N ARG A 229 -11.13 1.64 2.82
CA ARG A 229 -9.79 1.40 3.38
C ARG A 229 -9.84 0.86 4.81
N LEU A 230 -10.73 1.39 5.66
CA LEU A 230 -10.90 0.90 7.03
C LEU A 230 -11.44 -0.53 7.06
N LEU A 231 -12.42 -0.84 6.20
CA LEU A 231 -12.93 -2.20 6.09
C LEU A 231 -11.84 -3.18 5.65
N ASP A 232 -11.03 -2.81 4.66
CA ASP A 232 -9.89 -3.63 4.22
C ASP A 232 -8.88 -3.85 5.36
N ALA A 233 -8.54 -2.77 6.10
CA ALA A 233 -7.66 -2.87 7.26
C ALA A 233 -8.23 -3.76 8.37
N LEU A 234 -9.54 -3.70 8.64
CA LEU A 234 -10.20 -4.57 9.61
C LEU A 234 -10.21 -6.04 9.19
N LEU A 235 -10.44 -6.32 7.91
CA LEU A 235 -10.38 -7.69 7.36
C LEU A 235 -8.96 -8.28 7.48
N ILE A 236 -7.94 -7.49 7.19
CA ILE A 236 -6.53 -7.90 7.36
C ILE A 236 -6.22 -8.14 8.85
N ALA A 237 -6.58 -7.22 9.74
CA ALA A 237 -6.37 -7.39 11.17
C ALA A 237 -7.10 -8.62 11.73
N GLY A 238 -8.33 -8.86 11.27
CA GLY A 238 -9.11 -10.05 11.61
C GLY A 238 -8.47 -11.34 11.13
N SER A 239 -7.89 -11.34 9.92
CA SER A 239 -7.17 -12.50 9.38
C SER A 239 -5.91 -12.82 10.17
N ILE A 240 -5.12 -11.81 10.52
CA ILE A 240 -3.94 -11.96 11.38
C ILE A 240 -4.35 -12.54 12.75
N ALA A 241 -5.36 -11.94 13.40
CA ALA A 241 -5.88 -12.43 14.68
C ALA A 241 -6.37 -13.88 14.60
N GLY A 242 -7.08 -14.24 13.51
CA GLY A 242 -7.51 -15.61 13.24
C GLY A 242 -6.34 -16.58 13.14
N GLY A 243 -5.28 -16.22 12.42
CA GLY A 243 -4.05 -17.00 12.33
C GLY A 243 -3.39 -17.24 13.68
N VAL A 244 -3.27 -16.21 14.51
CA VAL A 244 -2.73 -16.30 15.87
C VAL A 244 -3.57 -17.23 16.74
N VAL A 245 -4.90 -17.07 16.74
CA VAL A 245 -5.80 -17.93 17.53
C VAL A 245 -5.68 -19.40 17.12
N LEU A 246 -5.64 -19.68 15.81
CA LEU A 246 -5.42 -21.03 15.31
C LEU A 246 -4.07 -21.60 15.77
N GLY A 247 -3.02 -20.78 15.75
CA GLY A 247 -1.69 -21.15 16.26
C GLY A 247 -1.71 -21.54 17.74
N TRP A 248 -2.37 -20.73 18.58
CA TRP A 248 -2.53 -21.03 20.01
C TRP A 248 -3.36 -22.28 20.29
N ILE A 249 -4.47 -22.49 19.56
CA ILE A 249 -5.31 -23.69 19.69
C ILE A 249 -4.49 -24.94 19.35
N MET A 250 -3.73 -24.89 18.26
CA MET A 250 -2.89 -26.01 17.84
C MET A 250 -1.77 -26.29 18.85
N ALA A 251 -1.09 -25.26 19.33
CA ALA A 251 -0.01 -25.41 20.32
C ALA A 251 -0.52 -26.05 21.62
N ARG A 252 -1.70 -25.62 22.12
CA ARG A 252 -2.35 -26.26 23.28
C ARG A 252 -2.74 -27.71 23.01
N GLY A 253 -3.28 -28.00 21.82
CA GLY A 253 -3.63 -29.39 21.45
C GLY A 253 -2.42 -30.33 21.41
N LEU A 254 -1.23 -29.77 21.13
CA LEU A 254 0.05 -30.51 21.14
C LEU A 254 0.72 -30.53 22.52
N GLY A 255 0.15 -29.87 23.54
CA GLY A 255 0.74 -29.79 24.88
C GLY A 255 2.01 -28.94 24.98
N VAL A 256 2.16 -27.97 24.05
CA VAL A 256 3.36 -27.10 23.94
C VAL A 256 3.09 -25.71 24.55
N ALA A 257 1.82 -25.37 24.80
CA ALA A 257 1.39 -24.06 25.34
C ALA A 257 0.46 -24.25 26.55
#